data_207b325fd47fb3c03ad17c5ab84b0e73
#
_entry.id   207b325fd47fb3c03ad17c5ab84b0e73
#
_cell.length_a   1.000
_cell.length_b   1.000
_cell.length_c   1.000
_cell.angle_alpha   90.00
_cell.angle_beta   90.00
_cell.angle_gamma   90.00
#
_symmetry.space_group_name_H-M   'P 1'
#
loop_
_entity.id
_entity.type
_entity.pdbx_description
1 polymer ?
#
loop_
_entity_poly.entity_id
_entity_poly.type
_entity_poly.pdbx_seq_one_letter_code
_entity_poly.pdbx_strand_id
1 'polypeptide(L)'
;MVGLVLVRQRPSTAKGILFITIEDDTGVANLVIWSRQFERFKRAVMNAKLLGVTGKLQREGEVIHLIAENLQDLTFYLSELPEQNQHQVERNEDTIKSKQTSVSTNTVQSLTNKTSKEKIARVNFNSRDFH
;
A
#
# COMPACT_ATOMS: atom_id res chain seq x y z
N MET A 1 5.32 13.45 -1.90
CA MET A 1 4.66 12.22 -1.43
C MET A 1 5.54 11.01 -1.73
N VAL A 2 5.55 10.03 -0.84
CA VAL A 2 6.20 8.73 -1.05
C VAL A 2 5.16 7.65 -0.76
N GLY A 3 5.06 6.65 -1.63
CA GLY A 3 4.08 5.57 -1.44
C GLY A 3 4.43 4.28 -2.18
N LEU A 4 3.81 3.18 -1.74
CA LEU A 4 3.90 1.88 -2.39
C LEU A 4 3.08 1.89 -3.69
N VAL A 5 3.66 1.38 -4.75
CA VAL A 5 2.98 1.30 -6.05
C VAL A 5 2.04 0.10 -6.05
N LEU A 6 0.74 0.37 -6.15
CA LEU A 6 -0.31 -0.66 -6.21
C LEU A 6 -0.63 -1.07 -7.64
N VAL A 7 -0.88 -0.09 -8.51
CA VAL A 7 -1.33 -0.33 -9.89
C VAL A 7 -0.67 0.65 -10.84
N ARG A 8 -0.34 0.16 -12.03
CA ARG A 8 0.09 0.95 -13.18
C ARG A 8 -0.87 0.69 -14.33
N GLN A 9 -1.44 1.75 -14.91
CA GLN A 9 -2.37 1.65 -16.02
C GLN A 9 -1.99 2.64 -17.11
N ARG A 10 -1.92 2.14 -18.35
CA ARG A 10 -1.71 2.96 -19.54
C ARG A 10 -2.85 2.71 -20.51
N PRO A 11 -3.98 3.43 -20.37
CA PRO A 11 -5.11 3.26 -21.28
C PRO A 11 -4.74 3.68 -22.69
N SER A 12 -5.20 2.93 -23.69
CA SER A 12 -4.97 3.23 -25.10
C SER A 12 -5.57 4.57 -25.52
N THR A 13 -6.62 5.01 -24.85
CA THR A 13 -7.32 6.28 -25.08
C THR A 13 -6.62 7.51 -24.52
N ALA A 14 -5.64 7.35 -23.65
CA ALA A 14 -5.01 8.45 -22.89
C ALA A 14 -3.76 9.04 -23.55
N LYS A 15 -3.52 8.81 -24.83
CA LYS A 15 -2.43 9.41 -25.65
C LYS A 15 -1.05 9.40 -24.97
N GLY A 16 -0.64 8.25 -24.40
CA GLY A 16 0.66 8.09 -23.75
C GLY A 16 0.73 8.54 -22.29
N ILE A 17 -0.36 8.95 -21.70
CA ILE A 17 -0.46 9.23 -20.28
C ILE A 17 -0.49 7.91 -19.49
N LEU A 18 0.28 7.84 -18.41
CA LEU A 18 0.29 6.73 -17.48
C LEU A 18 -0.36 7.13 -16.18
N PHE A 19 -1.21 6.26 -15.66
CA PHE A 19 -1.81 6.40 -14.33
C PHE A 19 -1.16 5.41 -13.36
N ILE A 20 -0.75 5.89 -12.20
CA ILE A 20 -0.22 5.05 -11.12
C ILE A 20 -1.01 5.33 -9.85
N THR A 21 -1.44 4.27 -9.19
CA THR A 21 -2.00 4.35 -7.85
C THR A 21 -0.91 4.02 -6.84
N ILE A 22 -0.67 4.92 -5.90
CA ILE A 22 0.26 4.72 -4.78
C ILE A 22 -0.46 4.83 -3.45
N GLU A 23 0.05 4.13 -2.46
CA GLU A 23 -0.48 4.11 -1.10
C GLU A 23 0.61 4.46 -0.09
N ASP A 24 0.28 5.31 0.87
CA ASP A 24 1.06 5.57 2.07
C ASP A 24 0.21 5.35 3.34
N ASP A 25 0.75 5.68 4.50
CA ASP A 25 0.05 5.55 5.78
C ASP A 25 -1.17 6.47 5.93
N THR A 26 -1.30 7.50 5.09
CA THR A 26 -2.42 8.44 5.09
C THR A 26 -3.53 8.09 4.12
N GLY A 27 -3.24 7.22 3.12
CA GLY A 27 -4.22 6.79 2.15
C GLY A 27 -3.66 6.56 0.76
N VAL A 28 -4.56 6.55 -0.22
CA VAL A 28 -4.29 6.24 -1.63
C VAL A 28 -4.32 7.51 -2.47
N ALA A 29 -3.36 7.65 -3.35
CA ALA A 29 -3.30 8.74 -4.32
C ALA A 29 -3.18 8.24 -5.75
N ASN A 30 -3.84 8.93 -6.67
CA ASN A 30 -3.75 8.68 -8.09
C ASN A 30 -2.79 9.67 -8.74
N LEU A 31 -1.75 9.14 -9.36
CA LEU A 31 -0.75 9.92 -10.10
C LEU A 31 -1.12 9.98 -11.56
N VAL A 32 -0.93 11.14 -12.17
CA VAL A 32 -0.98 11.34 -13.61
C VAL A 32 0.42 11.66 -14.10
N ILE A 33 0.94 10.80 -14.97
CA ILE A 33 2.28 10.92 -15.53
C ILE A 33 2.16 11.16 -17.03
N TRP A 34 2.49 12.37 -17.46
CA TRP A 34 2.48 12.74 -18.86
C TRP A 34 3.58 12.02 -19.63
N SER A 35 3.39 11.83 -20.93
CA SER A 35 4.33 11.14 -21.80
C SER A 35 5.76 11.64 -21.66
N ARG A 36 5.95 12.95 -21.56
CA ARG A 36 7.26 13.59 -21.38
C ARG A 36 7.94 13.15 -20.08
N GLN A 37 7.18 13.11 -18.97
CA GLN A 37 7.70 12.66 -17.68
C GLN A 37 7.92 11.16 -17.68
N PHE A 38 7.06 10.40 -18.32
CA PHE A 38 7.23 8.97 -18.52
C PHE A 38 8.56 8.64 -19.22
N GLU A 39 8.87 9.30 -20.34
CA GLU A 39 10.13 9.07 -21.05
C GLU A 39 11.35 9.44 -20.20
N ARG A 40 11.28 10.55 -19.46
CA ARG A 40 12.36 10.99 -18.60
C ARG A 40 12.63 10.05 -17.42
N PHE A 41 11.58 9.53 -16.79
CA PHE A 41 11.67 8.72 -15.58
C PHE A 41 11.25 7.26 -15.80
N LYS A 42 11.34 6.77 -17.02
CA LYS A 42 10.85 5.45 -17.44
C LYS A 42 11.29 4.32 -16.51
N ARG A 43 12.55 4.28 -16.11
CA ARG A 43 13.07 3.22 -15.23
C ARG A 43 12.42 3.25 -13.84
N ALA A 44 12.32 4.42 -13.22
CA ALA A 44 11.66 4.59 -11.92
C ALA A 44 10.17 4.24 -12.02
N VAL A 45 9.50 4.74 -13.03
CA VAL A 45 8.06 4.52 -13.25
C VAL A 45 7.70 3.05 -13.45
N MET A 46 8.54 2.31 -14.18
CA MET A 46 8.25 0.90 -14.52
C MET A 46 8.67 -0.08 -13.43
N ASN A 47 9.73 0.20 -12.69
CA ASN A 47 10.36 -0.77 -11.80
C ASN A 47 10.14 -0.49 -10.30
N ALA A 48 9.88 0.76 -9.92
CA ALA A 48 9.76 1.11 -8.51
C ALA A 48 8.61 0.38 -7.83
N LYS A 49 8.88 -0.20 -6.67
CA LYS A 49 7.88 -0.70 -5.72
C LYS A 49 7.50 0.39 -4.72
N LEU A 50 8.48 1.21 -4.32
CA LEU A 50 8.29 2.42 -3.54
C LEU A 50 8.66 3.61 -4.40
N LEU A 51 7.73 4.54 -4.60
CA LEU A 51 7.89 5.67 -5.49
C LEU A 51 7.79 6.99 -4.74
N GLY A 52 8.82 7.82 -4.87
CA GLY A 52 8.80 9.22 -4.44
C GLY A 52 8.31 10.10 -5.57
N VAL A 53 7.35 10.97 -5.29
CA VAL A 53 6.72 11.84 -6.29
C VAL A 53 6.63 13.26 -5.78
N THR A 54 7.08 14.20 -6.61
CA THR A 54 6.83 15.62 -6.46
C THR A 54 6.01 16.12 -7.64
N GLY A 55 5.03 16.93 -7.39
CA GLY A 55 4.14 17.43 -8.44
C GLY A 55 3.05 18.33 -7.91
N LYS A 56 2.08 18.61 -8.75
CA LYS A 56 0.94 19.48 -8.45
C LYS A 56 -0.32 18.70 -8.21
N LEU A 57 -1.02 19.05 -7.14
CA LEU A 57 -2.36 18.51 -6.90
C LEU A 57 -3.36 19.20 -7.83
N GLN A 58 -4.11 18.41 -8.55
CA GLN A 58 -5.22 18.87 -9.37
C GLN A 58 -6.50 18.21 -8.86
N ARG A 59 -7.48 19.01 -8.56
CA ARG A 59 -8.81 18.57 -8.17
C ARG A 59 -9.75 18.67 -9.36
N GLU A 60 -10.37 17.56 -9.69
CA GLU A 60 -11.39 17.48 -10.73
C GLU A 60 -12.66 16.87 -10.13
N GLY A 61 -13.59 17.76 -9.74
CA GLY A 61 -14.76 17.36 -8.97
C GLY A 61 -14.38 16.84 -7.58
N GLU A 62 -14.74 15.60 -7.28
CA GLU A 62 -14.40 14.91 -6.03
C GLU A 62 -13.07 14.14 -6.11
N VAL A 63 -12.51 14.00 -7.30
CA VAL A 63 -11.28 13.24 -7.52
C VAL A 63 -10.06 14.17 -7.44
N ILE A 64 -9.07 13.75 -6.68
CA ILE A 64 -7.79 14.44 -6.55
C ILE A 64 -6.72 13.64 -7.27
N HIS A 65 -6.05 14.27 -8.22
CA HIS A 65 -4.91 13.72 -8.94
C HIS A 65 -3.63 14.45 -8.56
N LEU A 66 -2.55 13.72 -8.45
CA LEU A 66 -1.21 14.30 -8.35
C LEU A 66 -0.54 14.25 -9.74
N ILE A 67 -0.38 15.41 -10.36
CA ILE A 67 0.33 15.54 -11.63
C ILE A 67 1.83 15.47 -11.36
N ALA A 68 2.46 14.39 -11.76
CA ALA A 68 3.86 14.12 -11.46
C ALA A 68 4.79 15.05 -12.28
N GLU A 69 5.65 15.78 -11.59
CA GLU A 69 6.72 16.61 -12.17
C GLU A 69 8.08 15.93 -12.03
N ASN A 70 8.33 15.27 -10.88
CA ASN A 70 9.55 14.54 -10.60
C ASN A 70 9.22 13.21 -9.93
N LEU A 71 9.99 12.18 -10.28
CA LEU A 71 9.79 10.80 -9.85
C LEU A 71 11.11 10.18 -9.42
N GLN A 72 11.14 9.50 -8.29
CA GLN A 72 12.31 8.82 -7.74
C GLN A 72 11.97 7.38 -7.35
N ASP A 73 12.83 6.44 -7.75
CA ASP A 73 12.75 5.06 -7.28
C ASP A 73 13.39 4.96 -5.89
N LEU A 74 12.59 4.66 -4.89
CA LEU A 74 12.98 4.49 -3.51
C LEU A 74 12.86 3.04 -3.04
N THR A 75 12.78 2.11 -3.96
CA THR A 75 12.58 0.68 -3.66
C THR A 75 13.64 0.10 -2.74
N PHE A 76 14.87 0.63 -2.81
CA PHE A 76 15.97 0.14 -1.96
C PHE A 76 15.70 0.31 -0.45
N TYR A 77 14.93 1.31 -0.05
CA TYR A 77 14.53 1.48 1.36
C TYR A 77 13.65 0.33 1.87
N LEU A 78 12.95 -0.37 1.00
CA LEU A 78 12.17 -1.56 1.38
C LEU A 78 13.07 -2.73 1.77
N SER A 79 14.28 -2.82 1.19
CA SER A 79 15.24 -3.86 1.52
C SER A 79 16.02 -3.59 2.83
N GLU A 80 16.00 -2.35 3.29
CA GLU A 80 16.62 -1.96 4.57
C GLU A 80 15.68 -2.17 5.77
N LEU A 81 14.41 -2.47 5.54
CA LEU A 81 13.49 -2.81 6.61
C LEU A 81 13.93 -4.11 7.27
N PRO A 82 14.22 -4.11 8.58
CA PRO A 82 14.67 -5.31 9.26
C PRO A 82 13.61 -6.42 9.20
N GLU A 83 14.02 -7.62 8.82
CA GLU A 83 13.19 -8.83 8.76
C GLU A 83 12.66 -9.30 10.14
N GLN A 84 12.77 -8.47 11.15
CA GLN A 84 12.47 -8.81 12.54
C GLN A 84 11.04 -9.31 12.76
N ASN A 85 10.12 -9.00 11.84
CA ASN A 85 8.72 -9.43 12.00
C ASN A 85 8.45 -10.86 11.51
N GLN A 86 9.27 -11.43 10.62
CA GLN A 86 9.03 -12.78 10.12
C GLN A 86 9.39 -13.85 11.16
N HIS A 87 10.51 -13.67 11.89
CA HIS A 87 10.91 -14.61 12.92
C HIS A 87 10.03 -14.58 14.18
N GLN A 88 9.36 -13.47 14.47
CA GLN A 88 8.44 -13.40 15.60
C GLN A 88 7.09 -14.07 15.30
N VAL A 89 6.64 -14.02 14.06
CA VAL A 89 5.39 -14.69 13.66
C VAL A 89 5.58 -16.20 13.67
N GLU A 90 6.69 -16.71 13.16
CA GLU A 90 6.99 -18.14 13.17
C GLU A 90 7.15 -18.70 14.59
N ARG A 91 7.82 -17.97 15.50
CA ARG A 91 7.94 -18.39 16.90
C ARG A 91 6.60 -18.39 17.65
N ASN A 92 5.71 -17.47 17.30
CA ASN A 92 4.38 -17.42 17.91
C ASN A 92 3.47 -18.55 17.40
N GLU A 93 3.62 -18.95 16.13
CA GLU A 93 2.88 -20.11 15.60
C GLU A 93 3.32 -21.42 16.24
N ASP A 94 4.62 -21.63 16.43
CA ASP A 94 5.12 -22.84 17.10
C ASP A 94 4.73 -22.89 18.57
N THR A 95 4.69 -21.74 19.25
CA THR A 95 4.26 -21.63 20.64
C THR A 95 2.75 -21.86 20.77
N ILE A 96 1.95 -21.42 19.80
CA ILE A 96 0.51 -21.64 19.76
C ILE A 96 0.19 -23.11 19.50
N LYS A 97 0.91 -23.78 18.58
CA LYS A 97 0.75 -25.22 18.32
C LYS A 97 1.08 -26.08 19.52
N SER A 98 2.12 -25.72 20.28
CA SER A 98 2.48 -26.47 21.49
C SER A 98 1.51 -26.26 22.66
N LYS A 99 0.82 -25.14 22.72
CA LYS A 99 -0.21 -24.86 23.74
C LYS A 99 -1.60 -25.39 23.37
N GLN A 100 -1.89 -25.63 22.09
CA GLN A 100 -3.17 -26.19 21.63
C GLN A 100 -3.39 -27.63 22.10
N THR A 101 -2.36 -28.37 22.46
CA THR A 101 -2.47 -29.72 23.05
C THR A 101 -2.87 -29.72 24.51
N SER A 102 -2.87 -28.57 25.22
CA SER A 102 -3.13 -28.48 26.66
C SER A 102 -4.30 -27.56 27.06
N VAL A 103 -4.92 -26.84 26.12
CA VAL A 103 -6.02 -25.89 26.38
C VAL A 103 -7.26 -26.29 25.61
N SER A 104 -8.44 -26.24 26.26
CA SER A 104 -9.71 -26.53 25.62
C SER A 104 -9.96 -25.62 24.41
N THR A 105 -10.28 -26.20 23.27
CA THR A 105 -10.47 -25.56 21.98
C THR A 105 -11.51 -24.41 21.99
N ASN A 106 -12.40 -24.38 22.94
CA ASN A 106 -13.47 -23.37 23.01
C ASN A 106 -12.98 -21.98 23.40
N THR A 107 -11.91 -21.87 24.18
CA THR A 107 -11.38 -20.57 24.63
C THR A 107 -10.59 -19.86 23.53
N VAL A 108 -9.91 -20.62 22.68
CA VAL A 108 -9.11 -20.07 21.57
C VAL A 108 -9.99 -19.55 20.43
N GLN A 109 -11.11 -20.24 20.14
CA GLN A 109 -12.05 -19.80 19.10
C GLN A 109 -12.78 -18.50 19.45
N SER A 110 -13.08 -18.28 20.72
CA SER A 110 -13.73 -17.03 21.14
C SER A 110 -12.79 -15.81 21.05
N LEU A 111 -11.49 -15.98 21.30
CA LEU A 111 -10.48 -14.93 21.20
C LEU A 111 -10.17 -14.54 19.74
N THR A 112 -10.05 -15.51 18.83
CA THR A 112 -9.83 -15.26 17.41
C THR A 112 -11.02 -14.56 16.76
N ASN A 113 -12.22 -14.90 17.11
CA ASN A 113 -13.43 -14.25 16.61
C ASN A 113 -13.57 -12.80 17.09
N LYS A 114 -13.17 -12.52 18.33
CA LYS A 114 -13.16 -11.14 18.86
C LYS A 114 -12.16 -10.24 18.13
N THR A 115 -10.95 -10.73 17.92
CA THR A 115 -9.89 -9.97 17.24
C THR A 115 -10.21 -9.72 15.78
N SER A 116 -10.83 -10.68 15.09
CA SER A 116 -11.26 -10.52 13.70
C SER A 116 -12.38 -9.48 13.56
N LYS A 117 -13.33 -9.46 14.49
CA LYS A 117 -14.42 -8.46 14.48
C LYS A 117 -13.89 -7.04 14.74
N GLU A 118 -12.94 -6.89 15.65
CA GLU A 118 -12.33 -5.58 15.92
C GLU A 118 -11.53 -5.06 14.72
N LYS A 119 -10.77 -5.92 14.04
CA LYS A 119 -10.06 -5.54 12.80
C LYS A 119 -11.00 -5.12 11.68
N ILE A 120 -12.08 -5.86 11.46
CA ILE A 120 -13.10 -5.53 10.45
C ILE A 120 -13.80 -4.22 10.79
N ALA A 121 -14.13 -3.97 12.05
CA ALA A 121 -14.73 -2.71 12.49
C ALA A 121 -13.80 -1.51 12.28
N ARG A 122 -12.48 -1.65 12.50
CA ARG A 122 -11.49 -0.61 12.24
C ARG A 122 -11.34 -0.30 10.75
N VAL A 123 -11.33 -1.30 9.89
CA VAL A 123 -11.26 -1.13 8.43
C VAL A 123 -12.51 -0.40 7.93
N ASN A 124 -13.68 -0.75 8.42
CA ASN A 124 -14.93 -0.08 8.06
C ASN A 124 -14.99 1.37 8.55
N PHE A 125 -14.41 1.66 9.71
CA PHE A 125 -14.34 3.02 10.25
C PHE A 125 -13.43 3.93 9.40
N ASN A 126 -12.27 3.43 8.97
CA ASN A 126 -11.35 4.17 8.12
C ASN A 126 -11.93 4.47 6.73
N SER A 127 -12.75 3.59 6.17
CA SER A 127 -13.41 3.85 4.90
C SER A 127 -14.50 4.93 4.96
N ARG A 128 -15.02 5.24 6.14
CA ARG A 128 -15.99 6.33 6.35
C ARG A 128 -15.34 7.70 6.50
N ASP A 129 -14.11 7.78 6.96
CA ASP A 129 -13.39 9.04 7.15
C ASP A 129 -12.95 9.67 5.81
N PHE A 130 -13.00 8.94 4.72
CA PHE A 130 -12.72 9.42 3.37
C PHE A 130 -13.93 10.01 2.63
N HIS A 131 -15.08 9.94 3.20
CA HIS A 131 -16.31 10.54 2.67
C HIS A 131 -16.69 11.79 3.44
#